data_cb398ed3d1359aa33fef8562223af1f7
#
_entry.id   cb398ed3d1359aa33fef8562223af1f7
#
_cell.length_a   1.000
_cell.length_b   1.000
_cell.length_c   1.000
_cell.angle_alpha   90.00
_cell.angle_beta   90.00
_cell.angle_gamma   90.00
#
_symmetry.space_group_name_H-M   'P 1'
#
loop_
_entity.id
_entity.type
_entity.pdbx_description
1 polymer ?
#
loop_
_entity_poly.entity_id
_entity_poly.type
_entity_poly.pdbx_seq_one_letter_code
_entity_poly.pdbx_strand_id
1 'polypeptide(L)'
;MQSTVFRKEVLSLPLNKTITSIEAREIAFEPGQTGGRHSHPCPVVGYILEGTAVLEVEGQPPQSLPAGSAFYEPANVPIARFDNVSANEPMRFLAYYLLEGEQPLIEMLPAQA
;
A
#
# COMPACT_ATOMS: atom_id res chain seq x y z
N MET A 1 21.25 5.70 25.43
CA MET A 1 19.93 6.27 25.17
C MET A 1 18.98 5.14 24.79
N GLN A 2 17.78 5.15 25.35
CA GLN A 2 16.73 4.16 25.04
C GLN A 2 15.68 4.79 24.14
N SER A 3 15.20 3.97 23.21
CA SER A 3 14.08 4.35 22.34
C SER A 3 12.79 3.74 22.86
N THR A 4 11.68 4.44 22.65
CA THR A 4 10.36 3.92 22.94
C THR A 4 9.73 3.42 21.65
N VAL A 5 9.27 2.18 21.66
CA VAL A 5 8.55 1.59 20.54
C VAL A 5 7.05 1.75 20.81
N PHE A 6 6.37 2.62 20.05
CA PHE A 6 4.94 2.82 20.21
C PHE A 6 4.10 1.75 19.53
N ARG A 7 4.59 1.21 18.43
CA ARG A 7 3.90 0.19 17.66
C ARG A 7 4.90 -0.78 17.09
N LYS A 8 4.47 -2.01 16.90
CA LYS A 8 5.26 -3.03 16.20
C LYS A 8 4.31 -3.87 15.39
N GLU A 9 4.61 -4.02 14.12
CA GLU A 9 3.91 -4.93 13.24
C GLU A 9 4.93 -5.62 12.34
N VAL A 10 4.79 -6.91 12.16
CA VAL A 10 5.68 -7.70 11.31
C VAL A 10 4.89 -8.19 10.12
N LEU A 11 5.35 -7.82 8.92
CA LEU A 11 4.78 -8.31 7.68
C LEU A 11 5.64 -9.42 7.13
N SER A 12 5.00 -10.52 6.73
CA SER A 12 5.69 -11.63 6.10
C SER A 12 5.66 -11.42 4.58
N LEU A 13 6.84 -11.31 3.97
CA LEU A 13 6.96 -11.04 2.54
C LEU A 13 7.61 -12.24 1.86
N PRO A 14 6.85 -13.04 1.11
CA PRO A 14 7.43 -14.20 0.42
C PRO A 14 8.16 -13.75 -0.84
N LEU A 15 9.22 -12.94 -0.68
CA LEU A 15 9.99 -12.42 -1.79
C LEU A 15 11.02 -13.42 -2.25
N ASN A 16 11.15 -13.52 -3.56
CA ASN A 16 12.06 -14.43 -4.23
C ASN A 16 12.83 -13.66 -5.31
N LYS A 17 13.32 -12.46 -4.96
CA LYS A 17 13.99 -11.58 -5.91
C LYS A 17 14.99 -10.68 -5.19
N THR A 18 15.91 -10.15 -5.96
CA THR A 18 16.92 -9.20 -5.48
C THR A 18 16.31 -7.80 -5.45
N ILE A 19 16.41 -7.13 -4.31
CA ILE A 19 16.02 -5.75 -4.17
C ILE A 19 17.27 -4.90 -4.19
N THR A 20 17.36 -3.95 -5.13
CA THR A 20 18.53 -3.10 -5.30
C THR A 20 18.29 -1.67 -4.84
N SER A 21 17.03 -1.25 -4.74
CA SER A 21 16.69 0.10 -4.25
C SER A 21 15.27 0.13 -3.70
N ILE A 22 14.98 1.19 -2.94
CA ILE A 22 13.65 1.45 -2.42
C ILE A 22 13.29 2.88 -2.79
N GLU A 23 12.15 3.06 -3.43
CA GLU A 23 11.59 4.39 -3.63
C GLU A 23 10.51 4.62 -2.58
N ALA A 24 10.66 5.68 -1.79
CA ALA A 24 9.73 6.02 -0.72
C ALA A 24 8.87 7.21 -1.16
N ARG A 25 7.57 7.11 -0.98
CA ARG A 25 6.63 8.19 -1.28
C ARG A 25 5.68 8.41 -0.11
N GLU A 26 5.39 9.66 0.15
CA GLU A 26 4.29 10.02 1.03
C GLU A 26 3.15 10.52 0.14
N ILE A 27 1.99 9.89 0.26
CA ILE A 27 0.86 10.09 -0.65
C ILE A 27 -0.37 10.47 0.17
N ALA A 28 -1.13 11.45 -0.33
CA ALA A 28 -2.37 11.88 0.29
C ALA A 28 -3.55 11.59 -0.63
N PHE A 29 -4.63 11.07 -0.04
CA PHE A 29 -5.92 10.90 -0.72
C PHE A 29 -6.93 11.83 -0.09
N GLU A 30 -7.69 12.51 -0.93
CA GLU A 30 -8.80 13.33 -0.48
C GLU A 30 -9.95 12.46 0.03
N PRO A 31 -10.91 13.03 0.80
CA PRO A 31 -12.10 12.28 1.20
C PRO A 31 -12.79 11.65 0.00
N GLY A 32 -13.12 10.37 0.11
CA GLY A 32 -13.80 9.62 -0.94
C GLY A 32 -12.94 9.24 -2.13
N GLN A 33 -11.67 9.58 -2.14
CA GLN A 33 -10.80 9.27 -3.28
C GLN A 33 -10.52 7.77 -3.37
N THR A 34 -10.67 7.20 -4.58
CA THR A 34 -10.39 5.80 -4.85
C THR A 34 -9.08 5.66 -5.59
N GLY A 35 -8.36 4.57 -5.33
CA GLY A 35 -7.11 4.28 -6.03
C GLY A 35 -7.30 3.60 -7.38
N GLY A 36 -8.47 3.03 -7.63
CA GLY A 36 -8.73 2.27 -8.84
C GLY A 36 -8.10 0.88 -8.81
N ARG A 37 -8.53 0.01 -9.71
CA ARG A 37 -7.94 -1.31 -9.85
C ARG A 37 -6.56 -1.19 -10.50
N HIS A 38 -5.55 -1.80 -9.89
CA HIS A 38 -4.18 -1.65 -10.35
C HIS A 38 -3.31 -2.84 -9.94
N SER A 39 -2.10 -2.88 -10.48
CA SER A 39 -1.05 -3.78 -10.00
C SER A 39 0.27 -3.02 -9.92
N HIS A 40 1.21 -3.60 -9.17
CA HIS A 40 2.57 -3.06 -9.09
C HIS A 40 3.53 -4.10 -9.66
N PRO A 41 4.45 -3.71 -10.58
CA PRO A 41 5.50 -4.64 -11.03
C PRO A 41 6.50 -5.00 -9.95
N CYS A 42 6.52 -4.26 -8.83
CA CYS A 42 7.39 -4.48 -7.68
C CYS A 42 6.55 -4.65 -6.42
N PRO A 43 7.08 -5.33 -5.38
CA PRO A 43 6.40 -5.38 -4.10
C PRO A 43 6.32 -3.99 -3.47
N VAL A 44 5.22 -3.71 -2.79
CA VAL A 44 5.01 -2.45 -2.08
C VAL A 44 4.71 -2.75 -0.62
N VAL A 45 5.40 -2.06 0.28
CA VAL A 45 5.05 -2.03 1.69
C VAL A 45 4.74 -0.61 2.09
N GLY A 46 3.86 -0.43 3.05
CA GLY A 46 3.47 0.92 3.42
C GLY A 46 3.01 1.03 4.85
N TYR A 47 2.65 2.25 5.21
CA TYR A 47 2.23 2.59 6.57
C TYR A 47 1.23 3.74 6.52
N ILE A 48 0.10 3.57 7.19
CA ILE A 48 -0.94 4.61 7.22
C ILE A 48 -0.58 5.63 8.29
N LEU A 49 -0.40 6.88 7.87
CA LEU A 49 -0.07 7.99 8.77
C LEU A 49 -1.31 8.66 9.33
N GLU A 50 -2.36 8.80 8.51
CA GLU A 50 -3.56 9.56 8.86
C GLU A 50 -4.75 8.96 8.13
N GLY A 51 -5.89 8.91 8.81
CA GLY A 51 -7.11 8.36 8.22
C GLY A 51 -7.15 6.84 8.22
N THR A 52 -8.00 6.29 7.39
CA THR A 52 -8.18 4.83 7.26
C THR A 52 -8.28 4.46 5.79
N ALA A 53 -7.43 3.53 5.37
CA ALA A 53 -7.50 2.98 4.03
C ALA A 53 -8.30 1.67 4.02
N VAL A 54 -8.94 1.38 2.89
CA VAL A 54 -9.48 0.04 2.64
C VAL A 54 -8.66 -0.56 1.50
N LEU A 55 -7.99 -1.66 1.79
CA LEU A 55 -7.17 -2.39 0.83
C LEU A 55 -7.81 -3.72 0.52
N GLU A 56 -7.98 -4.00 -0.76
CA GLU A 56 -8.47 -5.31 -1.21
C GLU A 56 -7.55 -5.85 -2.29
N VAL A 57 -6.80 -6.89 -1.93
CA VAL A 57 -6.00 -7.68 -2.88
C VAL A 57 -6.94 -8.72 -3.49
N GLU A 58 -6.95 -8.85 -4.82
CA GLU A 58 -7.84 -9.81 -5.47
C GLU A 58 -7.62 -11.21 -4.92
N GLY A 59 -8.73 -11.88 -4.64
CA GLY A 59 -8.71 -13.22 -4.05
C GLY A 59 -8.64 -13.23 -2.52
N GLN A 60 -8.56 -12.06 -1.89
CA GLN A 60 -8.50 -11.94 -0.43
C GLN A 60 -9.62 -11.03 0.08
N PRO A 61 -10.03 -11.17 1.34
CA PRO A 61 -11.01 -10.26 1.92
C PRO A 61 -10.47 -8.83 1.99
N PRO A 62 -11.35 -7.81 1.90
CA PRO A 62 -10.94 -6.44 2.14
C PRO A 62 -10.38 -6.25 3.55
N GLN A 63 -9.39 -5.37 3.68
CA GLN A 63 -8.79 -5.02 4.95
C GLN A 63 -9.06 -3.55 5.24
N SER A 64 -9.46 -3.25 6.46
CA SER A 64 -9.55 -1.88 6.94
C SER A 64 -8.25 -1.55 7.69
N LEU A 65 -7.58 -0.50 7.25
CA LEU A 65 -6.25 -0.13 7.73
C LEU A 65 -6.30 1.26 8.35
N PRO A 66 -6.51 1.37 9.66
CA PRO A 66 -6.47 2.68 10.32
C PRO A 66 -5.05 3.20 10.43
N ALA A 67 -4.91 4.46 10.84
CA ALA A 67 -3.61 5.07 11.09
C ALA A 67 -2.78 4.19 12.04
N GLY A 68 -1.51 4.01 11.72
CA GLY A 68 -0.62 3.12 12.47
C GLY A 68 -0.57 1.69 11.94
N SER A 69 -1.29 1.39 10.85
CA SER A 69 -1.26 0.07 10.21
C SER A 69 -0.19 0.00 9.14
N ALA A 70 0.56 -1.09 9.11
CA ALA A 70 1.43 -1.43 8.00
C ALA A 70 0.65 -2.29 7.01
N PHE A 71 1.04 -2.25 5.73
CA PHE A 71 0.39 -3.07 4.70
C PHE A 71 1.39 -3.54 3.65
N TYR A 72 0.95 -4.56 2.90
CA TYR A 72 1.74 -5.17 1.84
C TYR A 72 0.87 -5.39 0.62
N GLU A 73 1.36 -4.97 -0.54
CA GLU A 73 0.77 -5.27 -1.84
C GLU A 73 1.77 -6.10 -2.64
N PRO A 74 1.45 -7.37 -2.93
CA PRO A 74 2.38 -8.24 -3.67
C PRO A 74 2.61 -7.75 -5.10
N ALA A 75 3.80 -8.02 -5.63
CA ALA A 75 4.11 -7.71 -7.02
C ALA A 75 3.21 -8.53 -7.97
N ASN A 76 2.75 -7.88 -9.04
CA ASN A 76 2.03 -8.51 -10.15
C ASN A 76 0.71 -9.20 -9.75
N VAL A 77 0.14 -8.82 -8.62
CA VAL A 77 -1.17 -9.29 -8.18
C VAL A 77 -2.12 -8.10 -8.28
N PRO A 78 -3.28 -8.25 -8.95
CA PRO A 78 -4.23 -7.15 -9.01
C PRO A 78 -4.71 -6.71 -7.63
N ILE A 79 -4.68 -5.42 -7.40
CA ILE A 79 -5.27 -4.78 -6.24
C ILE A 79 -6.64 -4.28 -6.67
N ALA A 80 -7.69 -4.85 -6.11
CA ALA A 80 -9.06 -4.49 -6.48
C ALA A 80 -9.35 -3.06 -6.05
N ARG A 81 -8.84 -2.65 -4.89
CA ARG A 81 -8.98 -1.27 -4.44
C ARG A 81 -7.99 -0.93 -3.32
N PHE A 82 -7.63 0.34 -3.27
CA PHE A 82 -6.95 0.98 -2.15
C PHE A 82 -7.58 2.36 -2.06
N ASP A 83 -8.47 2.56 -1.10
CA ASP A 83 -9.40 3.69 -1.09
C ASP A 83 -9.42 4.42 0.24
N ASN A 84 -9.67 5.73 0.17
CA ASN A 84 -10.14 6.49 1.31
C ASN A 84 -11.67 6.53 1.27
N VAL A 85 -12.31 5.73 2.12
CA VAL A 85 -13.78 5.62 2.13
C VAL A 85 -14.46 6.68 3.01
N SER A 86 -13.70 7.49 3.73
CA SER A 86 -14.28 8.56 4.53
C SER A 86 -14.83 9.66 3.63
N ALA A 87 -16.04 10.14 3.96
CA ALA A 87 -16.67 11.23 3.22
C ALA A 87 -16.08 12.60 3.57
N ASN A 88 -15.37 12.72 4.70
CA ASN A 88 -14.97 14.03 5.21
C ASN A 88 -13.54 14.08 5.79
N GLU A 89 -12.84 12.96 5.89
CA GLU A 89 -11.49 12.93 6.45
C GLU A 89 -10.46 12.60 5.38
N PRO A 90 -9.31 13.28 5.34
CA PRO A 90 -8.25 12.93 4.42
C PRO A 90 -7.53 11.64 4.88
N MET A 91 -6.79 11.02 3.97
CA MET A 91 -5.93 9.89 4.27
C MET A 91 -4.53 10.20 3.75
N ARG A 92 -3.52 9.79 4.52
CA ARG A 92 -2.13 9.98 4.13
C ARG A 92 -1.34 8.74 4.52
N PHE A 93 -0.47 8.29 3.62
CA PHE A 93 0.29 7.07 3.85
C PHE A 93 1.67 7.14 3.22
N LEU A 94 2.56 6.30 3.72
CA LEU A 94 3.87 6.06 3.13
C LEU A 94 3.79 4.80 2.28
N ALA A 95 4.38 4.85 1.10
CA ALA A 95 4.55 3.69 0.23
C ALA A 95 6.03 3.52 -0.08
N TYR A 96 6.53 2.31 0.09
CA TYR A 96 7.90 1.93 -0.21
C TYR A 96 7.86 0.90 -1.32
N TYR A 97 8.39 1.26 -2.48
CA TYR A 97 8.46 0.39 -3.66
C TYR A 97 9.81 -0.31 -3.64
N LEU A 98 9.78 -1.65 -3.55
CA LEU A 98 10.99 -2.47 -3.44
C LEU A 98 11.43 -2.85 -4.84
N LEU A 99 12.47 -2.18 -5.35
CA LEU A 99 12.82 -2.22 -6.77
C LEU A 99 14.01 -3.13 -7.04
N GLU A 100 13.93 -3.83 -8.15
CA GLU A 100 15.06 -4.51 -8.76
C GLU A 100 15.39 -3.78 -10.05
N GLY A 101 16.42 -2.91 -10.00
CA GLY A 101 16.72 -2.03 -11.12
C GLY A 101 15.61 -1.00 -11.36
N GLU A 102 15.51 -0.52 -12.58
CA GLU A 102 14.44 0.40 -12.98
C GLU A 102 13.19 -0.38 -13.32
N GLN A 103 12.08 -0.01 -12.67
CA GLN A 103 10.78 -0.63 -12.89
C GLN A 103 9.69 0.43 -12.84
N PRO A 104 8.60 0.26 -13.60
CA PRO A 104 7.39 1.05 -13.36
C PRO A 104 6.86 0.77 -11.95
N LEU A 105 6.28 1.77 -11.31
CA LEU A 105 5.77 1.61 -9.96
C LEU A 105 4.36 1.06 -9.92
N ILE A 106 3.55 1.37 -10.93
CA ILE A 106 2.14 1.05 -10.93
C ILE A 106 1.65 0.88 -12.36
N GLU A 107 0.70 -0.02 -12.54
CA GLU A 107 -0.02 -0.21 -13.79
C GLU A 107 -1.52 -0.19 -13.49
N MET A 108 -2.23 0.76 -14.09
CA MET A 108 -3.68 0.83 -13.93
C MET A 108 -4.34 -0.24 -14.76
N LEU A 109 -5.31 -0.93 -14.17
CA LEU A 109 -6.01 -2.04 -14.80
C LEU A 109 -7.46 -1.63 -15.07
N PRO A 110 -8.12 -2.26 -16.08
CA PRO A 110 -9.54 -2.02 -16.31
C PRO A 110 -10.35 -2.45 -15.08
N ALA A 111 -11.43 -1.71 -14.81
CA ALA A 111 -12.38 -2.14 -13.78
C ALA A 111 -12.97 -3.49 -14.17
N GLN A 112 -13.23 -4.33 -13.17
CA GLN A 112 -13.92 -5.59 -13.42
C GLN A 112 -15.39 -5.34 -13.72
N ALA A 113 -15.89 -6.08 -14.70
CA ALA A 113 -17.29 -6.02 -15.07
C ALA A 113 -18.18 -6.70 -14.02
#